data_899487acaed126e372ec9eb4dfa9b597
#
_entry.id   899487acaed126e372ec9eb4dfa9b597
#
_cell.length_a   1.000
_cell.length_b   1.000
_cell.length_c   1.000
_cell.angle_alpha   90.00
_cell.angle_beta   90.00
_cell.angle_gamma   90.00
#
_symmetry.space_group_name_H-M   'P 1'
#
loop_
_entity.id
_entity.type
_entity.pdbx_description
1 polymer ?
#
loop_
_entity_poly.entity_id
_entity_poly.type
_entity_poly.pdbx_seq_one_letter_code
_entity_poly.pdbx_strand_id
1 'polypeptide(L)'
;VCGPARDYIRNGENSFVGKNLETALHNSLKRLKTDYIDLYQLHWPERNVNNFGRLGYVHKENEWNKFEDVLVELQKYIEQGKIRHVGLSNETPWGVMNYLKLSKEKSLPRMMSIQNPYSLLNRSYEVGLAEVSIRENIGCLSYSPLASGFLSGKYRNKQFPKGSRMERDWDFWTRYRKPNTNEAVDEYFNISEKYNIDMSQMCIKFCEIQDFMSSVIIGATTMEQLKTNIESVKVNLDKEIINEINEIQKKYPNPCP
;
A
#
# COMPACT_ATOMS: atom_id res chain seq x y z
N VAL A 1 0.81 -13.23 6.29
CA VAL A 1 0.94 -14.29 5.25
C VAL A 1 0.86 -13.65 3.87
N CYS A 2 1.52 -14.21 2.86
CA CYS A 2 1.55 -13.66 1.50
C CYS A 2 1.02 -14.68 0.49
N GLY A 3 0.49 -14.21 -0.62
CA GLY A 3 0.13 -15.00 -1.79
C GLY A 3 1.36 -15.55 -2.52
N PRO A 4 1.18 -16.18 -3.70
CA PRO A 4 2.21 -16.90 -4.44
C PRO A 4 3.37 -16.02 -4.97
N ALA A 5 4.36 -16.64 -5.61
CA ALA A 5 5.50 -16.03 -6.28
C ALA A 5 6.63 -15.52 -5.37
N ARG A 6 6.88 -16.18 -4.24
CA ARG A 6 8.02 -15.91 -3.35
C ARG A 6 8.57 -17.21 -2.76
N ASP A 7 9.31 -17.98 -3.57
CA ASP A 7 9.79 -19.31 -3.21
C ASP A 7 10.74 -19.30 -1.99
N TYR A 8 11.42 -18.18 -1.74
CA TYR A 8 12.26 -18.01 -0.55
C TYR A 8 11.46 -17.86 0.75
N ILE A 9 10.13 -17.66 0.69
CA ILE A 9 9.27 -17.59 1.87
C ILE A 9 8.72 -18.99 2.14
N ARG A 10 9.14 -19.62 3.22
CA ARG A 10 8.70 -20.96 3.65
C ARG A 10 8.70 -21.99 2.50
N ASN A 11 9.75 -22.00 1.69
CA ASN A 11 9.90 -22.87 0.52
C ASN A 11 8.74 -22.79 -0.50
N GLY A 12 8.18 -21.60 -0.69
CA GLY A 12 7.05 -21.37 -1.59
C GLY A 12 5.68 -21.67 -1.01
N GLU A 13 5.58 -22.16 0.22
CA GLU A 13 4.30 -22.35 0.92
C GLU A 13 3.66 -20.99 1.24
N ASN A 14 2.51 -20.71 0.61
CA ASN A 14 1.88 -19.38 0.65
C ASN A 14 0.35 -19.40 0.74
N SER A 15 -0.25 -20.52 1.16
CA SER A 15 -1.69 -20.64 1.38
C SER A 15 -2.19 -19.76 2.53
N PHE A 16 -3.38 -19.20 2.38
CA PHE A 16 -4.07 -18.42 3.42
C PHE A 16 -4.85 -19.27 4.41
N VAL A 17 -4.76 -20.58 4.30
CA VAL A 17 -5.40 -21.54 5.20
C VAL A 17 -4.42 -22.60 5.70
N GLY A 18 -4.83 -23.34 6.75
CA GLY A 18 -4.13 -24.49 7.27
C GLY A 18 -2.75 -24.18 7.83
N LYS A 19 -1.85 -25.16 7.75
CA LYS A 19 -0.52 -25.12 8.38
C LYS A 19 0.33 -23.93 7.96
N ASN A 20 0.18 -23.44 6.72
CA ASN A 20 0.95 -22.28 6.25
C ASN A 20 0.54 -20.99 6.96
N LEU A 21 -0.77 -20.72 7.10
CA LEU A 21 -1.26 -19.57 7.85
C LEU A 21 -0.87 -19.68 9.32
N GLU A 22 -1.07 -20.85 9.92
CA GLU A 22 -0.68 -21.14 11.31
C GLU A 22 0.80 -20.83 11.57
N THR A 23 1.68 -21.38 10.74
CA THR A 23 3.13 -21.15 10.83
C THR A 23 3.48 -19.67 10.65
N ALA A 24 2.86 -18.99 9.69
CA ALA A 24 3.10 -17.57 9.43
C ALA A 24 2.70 -16.71 10.65
N LEU A 25 1.54 -16.99 11.25
CA LEU A 25 1.04 -16.30 12.44
C LEU A 25 1.95 -16.53 13.65
N HIS A 26 2.23 -17.78 13.99
CA HIS A 26 3.08 -18.11 15.14
C HIS A 26 4.50 -17.55 15.03
N ASN A 27 5.08 -17.58 13.81
CA ASN A 27 6.37 -16.94 13.57
C ASN A 27 6.32 -15.41 13.72
N SER A 28 5.19 -14.78 13.40
CA SER A 28 5.00 -13.34 13.62
C SER A 28 4.89 -13.00 15.10
N LEU A 29 4.09 -13.75 15.86
CA LEU A 29 3.96 -13.61 17.32
C LEU A 29 5.33 -13.76 18.00
N LYS A 30 6.10 -14.80 17.63
CA LYS A 30 7.45 -15.03 18.16
C LYS A 30 8.40 -13.86 17.87
N ARG A 31 8.42 -13.33 16.64
CA ARG A 31 9.28 -12.19 16.28
C ARG A 31 8.87 -10.90 16.98
N LEU A 32 7.57 -10.68 17.13
CA LEU A 32 7.01 -9.51 17.82
C LEU A 32 7.11 -9.63 19.35
N LYS A 33 7.42 -10.83 19.89
CA LYS A 33 7.49 -11.13 21.32
C LYS A 33 6.17 -10.79 22.04
N THR A 34 5.05 -11.21 21.47
CA THR A 34 3.70 -10.99 21.97
C THR A 34 2.87 -12.25 21.75
N ASP A 35 1.77 -12.39 22.44
CA ASP A 35 0.80 -13.47 22.32
C ASP A 35 -0.40 -13.12 21.42
N TYR A 36 -0.54 -11.87 21.02
CA TYR A 36 -1.59 -11.41 20.09
C TYR A 36 -1.09 -10.38 19.09
N ILE A 37 -1.84 -10.21 17.99
CA ILE A 37 -1.62 -9.18 16.96
C ILE A 37 -2.91 -8.37 16.81
N ASP A 38 -2.81 -7.04 16.90
CA ASP A 38 -3.97 -6.15 16.77
C ASP A 38 -4.56 -6.20 15.36
N LEU A 39 -3.73 -6.12 14.32
CA LEU A 39 -4.14 -6.19 12.93
C LEU A 39 -3.27 -7.18 12.15
N TYR A 40 -3.86 -8.30 11.74
CA TYR A 40 -3.19 -9.29 10.89
C TYR A 40 -3.64 -9.15 9.45
N GLN A 41 -2.69 -8.91 8.52
CA GLN A 41 -3.02 -8.60 7.13
C GLN A 41 -2.63 -9.73 6.18
N LEU A 42 -3.49 -9.99 5.20
CA LEU A 42 -3.19 -10.81 4.03
C LEU A 42 -2.42 -9.95 3.03
N HIS A 43 -1.16 -10.31 2.74
CA HIS A 43 -0.18 -9.39 2.13
C HIS A 43 -0.45 -9.09 0.65
N TRP A 44 -0.87 -10.08 -0.14
CA TRP A 44 -1.44 -9.95 -1.48
C TRP A 44 -2.25 -11.18 -1.83
N PRO A 45 -3.21 -11.08 -2.76
CA PRO A 45 -4.10 -12.19 -3.12
C PRO A 45 -3.38 -13.45 -3.59
N GLU A 46 -3.95 -14.61 -3.31
CA GLU A 46 -3.50 -15.89 -3.85
C GLU A 46 -3.85 -16.04 -5.33
N ARG A 47 -4.98 -15.45 -5.75
CA ARG A 47 -5.42 -15.44 -7.14
C ARG A 47 -4.62 -14.44 -7.98
N ASN A 48 -4.65 -14.62 -9.30
CA ASN A 48 -4.07 -13.66 -10.24
C ASN A 48 -4.80 -12.31 -10.16
N VAL A 49 -4.05 -11.25 -9.92
CA VAL A 49 -4.53 -9.87 -9.86
C VAL A 49 -3.56 -8.92 -10.56
N ASN A 50 -4.05 -7.74 -10.92
CA ASN A 50 -3.20 -6.66 -11.41
C ASN A 50 -2.62 -5.84 -10.25
N ASN A 51 -1.37 -6.08 -9.91
CA ASN A 51 -0.68 -5.41 -8.81
C ASN A 51 0.81 -5.16 -9.14
N PHE A 52 1.50 -4.45 -8.26
CA PHE A 52 2.95 -4.22 -8.28
C PHE A 52 3.49 -3.63 -9.60
N GLY A 53 2.81 -2.63 -10.14
CA GLY A 53 3.28 -1.88 -11.30
C GLY A 53 2.90 -2.47 -12.65
N ARG A 54 2.02 -3.44 -12.69
CA ARG A 54 1.47 -3.94 -13.94
C ARG A 54 0.44 -2.97 -14.52
N LEU A 55 0.45 -2.84 -15.84
CA LEU A 55 -0.54 -2.08 -16.59
C LEU A 55 -1.51 -3.05 -17.26
N GLY A 56 -2.73 -3.08 -16.77
CA GLY A 56 -3.79 -3.94 -17.29
C GLY A 56 -3.85 -5.33 -16.66
N TYR A 57 -5.05 -5.85 -16.62
CA TYR A 57 -5.36 -7.18 -16.09
C TYR A 57 -5.38 -8.21 -17.22
N VAL A 58 -4.66 -9.30 -17.01
CA VAL A 58 -4.73 -10.47 -17.87
C VAL A 58 -5.29 -11.62 -17.06
N HIS A 59 -6.47 -12.11 -17.43
CA HIS A 59 -7.10 -13.20 -16.71
C HIS A 59 -6.27 -14.48 -16.83
N LYS A 60 -6.07 -15.14 -15.70
CA LYS A 60 -5.43 -16.47 -15.60
C LYS A 60 -6.16 -17.25 -14.53
N GLU A 61 -6.65 -18.42 -14.90
CA GLU A 61 -7.14 -19.36 -13.91
C GLU A 61 -5.96 -19.95 -13.14
N ASN A 62 -6.06 -19.96 -11.85
CA ASN A 62 -5.17 -20.67 -10.93
C ASN A 62 -5.97 -21.12 -9.72
N GLU A 63 -5.52 -22.16 -9.05
CA GLU A 63 -6.09 -22.59 -7.78
C GLU A 63 -5.77 -21.57 -6.69
N TRP A 64 -6.77 -21.26 -5.87
CA TRP A 64 -6.65 -20.38 -4.71
C TRP A 64 -7.75 -20.71 -3.69
N ASN A 65 -7.51 -20.42 -2.40
CA ASN A 65 -8.49 -20.64 -1.36
C ASN A 65 -9.64 -19.64 -1.51
N LYS A 66 -10.87 -20.14 -1.41
CA LYS A 66 -12.06 -19.29 -1.48
C LYS A 66 -12.08 -18.30 -0.32
N PHE A 67 -12.67 -17.15 -0.51
CA PHE A 67 -12.74 -16.10 0.51
C PHE A 67 -13.39 -16.60 1.81
N GLU A 68 -14.39 -17.47 1.71
CA GLU A 68 -15.05 -18.06 2.88
C GLU A 68 -14.08 -18.92 3.70
N ASP A 69 -13.34 -19.81 3.06
CA ASP A 69 -12.39 -20.69 3.74
C ASP A 69 -11.31 -19.88 4.48
N VAL A 70 -10.85 -18.79 3.86
CA VAL A 70 -9.88 -17.86 4.48
C VAL A 70 -10.49 -17.17 5.70
N LEU A 71 -11.72 -16.69 5.62
CA LEU A 71 -12.40 -16.04 6.76
C LEU A 71 -12.65 -17.01 7.91
N VAL A 72 -13.08 -18.24 7.62
CA VAL A 72 -13.27 -19.31 8.63
C VAL A 72 -11.95 -19.65 9.31
N GLU A 73 -10.86 -19.73 8.54
CA GLU A 73 -9.53 -20.00 9.11
C GLU A 73 -9.04 -18.86 10.02
N LEU A 74 -9.24 -17.60 9.61
CA LEU A 74 -8.88 -16.43 10.42
C LEU A 74 -9.72 -16.33 11.70
N GLN A 75 -11.01 -16.72 11.65
CA GLN A 75 -11.89 -16.73 12.81
C GLN A 75 -11.34 -17.59 13.94
N LYS A 76 -10.78 -18.77 13.66
CA LYS A 76 -10.16 -19.65 14.65
C LYS A 76 -9.10 -18.92 15.49
N TYR A 77 -8.29 -18.09 14.88
CA TYR A 77 -7.22 -17.35 15.56
C TYR A 77 -7.73 -16.12 16.30
N ILE A 78 -8.85 -15.55 15.86
CA ILE A 78 -9.56 -14.50 16.59
C ILE A 78 -10.19 -15.09 17.87
N GLU A 79 -10.87 -16.22 17.77
CA GLU A 79 -11.46 -16.94 18.92
C GLU A 79 -10.40 -17.41 19.93
N GLN A 80 -9.19 -17.74 19.45
CA GLN A 80 -8.05 -18.06 20.31
C GLN A 80 -7.39 -16.81 20.95
N GLY A 81 -7.86 -15.59 20.63
CA GLY A 81 -7.29 -14.34 21.12
C GLY A 81 -5.93 -13.96 20.50
N LYS A 82 -5.47 -14.68 19.46
CA LYS A 82 -4.17 -14.42 18.79
C LYS A 82 -4.22 -13.29 17.78
N ILE A 83 -5.40 -13.00 17.24
CA ILE A 83 -5.65 -11.92 16.30
C ILE A 83 -6.85 -11.13 16.83
N ARG A 84 -6.76 -9.78 16.84
CA ARG A 84 -7.90 -8.92 17.16
C ARG A 84 -8.70 -8.56 15.93
N HIS A 85 -8.01 -8.10 14.89
CA HIS A 85 -8.61 -7.64 13.65
C HIS A 85 -7.84 -8.18 12.44
N VAL A 86 -8.54 -8.32 11.32
CA VAL A 86 -7.97 -8.76 10.05
C VAL A 86 -8.08 -7.67 9.00
N GLY A 87 -7.13 -7.66 8.06
CA GLY A 87 -7.08 -6.68 6.98
C GLY A 87 -6.49 -7.27 5.70
N LEU A 88 -6.65 -6.53 4.64
CA LEU A 88 -6.18 -6.88 3.30
C LEU A 88 -4.98 -6.02 2.89
N SER A 89 -4.20 -6.48 1.94
CA SER A 89 -3.18 -5.69 1.27
C SER A 89 -3.08 -6.07 -0.19
N ASN A 90 -2.80 -5.09 -1.06
CA ASN A 90 -2.73 -5.27 -2.50
C ASN A 90 -3.97 -5.94 -3.11
N GLU A 91 -5.12 -5.70 -2.47
CA GLU A 91 -6.39 -6.27 -2.87
C GLU A 91 -7.12 -5.37 -3.87
N THR A 92 -7.96 -5.97 -4.69
CA THR A 92 -8.79 -5.31 -5.70
C THR A 92 -10.18 -4.97 -5.16
N PRO A 93 -10.94 -4.04 -5.80
CA PRO A 93 -12.31 -3.76 -5.40
C PRO A 93 -13.19 -5.01 -5.35
N TRP A 94 -13.04 -5.90 -6.34
CA TRP A 94 -13.79 -7.16 -6.40
C TRP A 94 -13.51 -8.05 -5.18
N GLY A 95 -12.25 -8.22 -4.81
CA GLY A 95 -11.88 -9.07 -3.67
C GLY A 95 -12.32 -8.47 -2.34
N VAL A 96 -12.17 -7.15 -2.16
CA VAL A 96 -12.66 -6.45 -0.96
C VAL A 96 -14.14 -6.66 -0.78
N MET A 97 -14.94 -6.41 -1.82
CA MET A 97 -16.41 -6.55 -1.76
C MET A 97 -16.85 -7.99 -1.47
N ASN A 98 -16.15 -9.01 -2.02
CA ASN A 98 -16.46 -10.40 -1.71
C ASN A 98 -16.17 -10.75 -0.24
N TYR A 99 -15.03 -10.32 0.33
CA TYR A 99 -14.73 -10.49 1.74
C TYR A 99 -15.79 -9.83 2.63
N LEU A 100 -16.17 -8.58 2.35
CA LEU A 100 -17.16 -7.84 3.13
C LEU A 100 -18.54 -8.48 3.05
N LYS A 101 -18.96 -8.89 1.85
CA LYS A 101 -20.23 -9.59 1.64
C LYS A 101 -20.32 -10.88 2.45
N LEU A 102 -19.34 -11.76 2.33
CA LEU A 102 -19.31 -13.03 3.06
C LEU A 102 -19.24 -12.83 4.58
N SER A 103 -18.46 -11.86 5.04
CA SER A 103 -18.43 -11.49 6.45
C SER A 103 -19.81 -11.16 6.99
N LYS A 104 -20.58 -10.35 6.25
CA LYS A 104 -21.95 -9.96 6.64
C LYS A 104 -22.95 -11.11 6.55
N GLU A 105 -22.93 -11.87 5.45
CA GLU A 105 -23.91 -12.95 5.19
C GLU A 105 -23.72 -14.16 6.11
N LYS A 106 -22.48 -14.44 6.52
CA LYS A 106 -22.12 -15.64 7.29
C LYS A 106 -21.63 -15.36 8.70
N SER A 107 -21.70 -14.11 9.16
CA SER A 107 -21.20 -13.67 10.48
C SER A 107 -19.72 -14.04 10.72
N LEU A 108 -18.91 -13.93 9.67
CA LEU A 108 -17.47 -14.17 9.69
C LEU A 108 -16.70 -12.87 9.98
N PRO A 109 -15.40 -12.94 10.32
CA PRO A 109 -14.59 -11.76 10.61
C PRO A 109 -14.60 -10.74 9.48
N ARG A 110 -14.79 -9.47 9.83
CA ARG A 110 -14.79 -8.37 8.88
C ARG A 110 -13.37 -7.86 8.62
N MET A 111 -13.03 -7.68 7.36
CA MET A 111 -11.81 -6.98 6.97
C MET A 111 -11.89 -5.50 7.36
N MET A 112 -10.94 -5.03 8.18
CA MET A 112 -10.98 -3.68 8.78
C MET A 112 -10.22 -2.63 7.99
N SER A 113 -9.26 -3.06 7.16
CA SER A 113 -8.39 -2.14 6.41
C SER A 113 -7.92 -2.74 5.10
N ILE A 114 -7.48 -1.86 4.20
CA ILE A 114 -6.83 -2.21 2.93
C ILE A 114 -5.47 -1.50 2.89
N GLN A 115 -4.37 -2.25 2.91
CA GLN A 115 -3.05 -1.68 2.75
C GLN A 115 -2.61 -1.76 1.28
N ASN A 116 -2.74 -0.66 0.55
CA ASN A 116 -2.42 -0.58 -0.88
C ASN A 116 -1.46 0.59 -1.18
N PRO A 117 -0.77 0.58 -2.35
CA PRO A 117 0.07 1.70 -2.74
C PRO A 117 -0.78 2.94 -3.02
N TYR A 118 -0.35 4.08 -2.52
CA TYR A 118 -0.94 5.37 -2.88
C TYR A 118 0.09 6.49 -2.76
N SER A 119 0.24 7.27 -3.80
CA SER A 119 1.15 8.42 -3.87
C SER A 119 0.79 9.30 -5.05
N LEU A 120 1.43 10.47 -5.20
CA LEU A 120 1.26 11.35 -6.36
C LEU A 120 1.67 10.69 -7.70
N LEU A 121 2.48 9.63 -7.69
CA LEU A 121 2.82 8.86 -8.90
C LEU A 121 1.93 7.63 -9.11
N ASN A 122 1.08 7.31 -8.15
CA ASN A 122 0.13 6.19 -8.23
C ASN A 122 -1.16 6.51 -7.47
N ARG A 123 -2.13 7.02 -8.17
CA ARG A 123 -3.47 7.33 -7.66
C ARG A 123 -4.52 6.31 -8.11
N SER A 124 -4.09 5.12 -8.52
CA SER A 124 -5.00 4.06 -9.00
C SER A 124 -6.02 3.60 -7.96
N TYR A 125 -5.75 3.81 -6.66
CA TYR A 125 -6.71 3.58 -5.58
C TYR A 125 -8.00 4.38 -5.77
N GLU A 126 -7.93 5.59 -6.31
CA GLU A 126 -9.07 6.48 -6.56
C GLU A 126 -10.04 5.94 -7.62
N VAL A 127 -9.59 5.02 -8.49
CA VAL A 127 -10.42 4.52 -9.60
C VAL A 127 -11.55 3.60 -9.13
N GLY A 128 -11.41 2.95 -7.98
CA GLY A 128 -12.46 2.05 -7.48
C GLY A 128 -12.42 1.80 -5.97
N LEU A 129 -11.23 1.63 -5.39
CA LEU A 129 -11.10 1.33 -3.96
C LEU A 129 -11.48 2.51 -3.07
N ALA A 130 -11.30 3.75 -3.51
CA ALA A 130 -11.68 4.92 -2.74
C ALA A 130 -13.19 4.93 -2.45
N GLU A 131 -14.03 4.67 -3.45
CA GLU A 131 -15.47 4.57 -3.25
C GLU A 131 -15.83 3.42 -2.31
N VAL A 132 -15.24 2.24 -2.49
CA VAL A 132 -15.43 1.10 -1.59
C VAL A 132 -15.04 1.47 -0.16
N SER A 133 -13.89 2.13 0.04
CA SER A 133 -13.42 2.53 1.36
C SER A 133 -14.39 3.44 2.07
N ILE A 134 -14.91 4.44 1.38
CA ILE A 134 -15.84 5.42 1.95
C ILE A 134 -17.21 4.78 2.24
N ARG A 135 -17.79 4.08 1.26
CA ARG A 135 -19.14 3.49 1.38
C ARG A 135 -19.21 2.35 2.37
N GLU A 136 -18.17 1.53 2.40
CA GLU A 136 -18.11 0.37 3.27
C GLU A 136 -17.40 0.65 4.60
N ASN A 137 -16.92 1.88 4.83
CA ASN A 137 -16.16 2.24 6.02
C ASN A 137 -15.00 1.24 6.29
N ILE A 138 -14.17 1.02 5.27
CA ILE A 138 -12.95 0.22 5.33
C ILE A 138 -11.76 1.08 4.90
N GLY A 139 -10.93 1.49 5.84
CA GLY A 139 -9.93 2.52 5.60
C GLY A 139 -8.69 2.04 4.84
N CYS A 140 -8.09 2.95 4.07
CA CYS A 140 -6.82 2.75 3.41
C CYS A 140 -5.65 2.98 4.38
N LEU A 141 -4.70 2.04 4.38
CA LEU A 141 -3.37 2.20 4.94
C LEU A 141 -2.41 2.34 3.75
N SER A 142 -2.07 3.57 3.35
CA SER A 142 -1.24 3.73 2.15
C SER A 142 0.22 3.41 2.42
N TYR A 143 0.84 2.60 1.56
CA TYR A 143 2.28 2.42 1.56
C TYR A 143 2.94 3.13 0.38
N SER A 144 4.23 3.42 0.51
CA SER A 144 5.06 4.13 -0.47
C SER A 144 4.53 5.54 -0.85
N PRO A 145 4.13 6.38 0.11
CA PRO A 145 3.67 7.74 -0.19
C PRO A 145 4.74 8.58 -0.89
N LEU A 146 6.02 8.26 -0.70
CA LEU A 146 7.16 8.88 -1.36
C LEU A 146 7.70 8.09 -2.58
N ALA A 147 6.93 7.12 -3.11
CA ALA A 147 7.30 6.35 -4.30
C ALA A 147 8.75 5.84 -4.23
N SER A 148 9.11 5.15 -3.14
CA SER A 148 10.47 4.65 -2.86
C SER A 148 11.57 5.72 -2.85
N GLY A 149 11.18 6.98 -2.63
CA GLY A 149 12.08 8.13 -2.55
C GLY A 149 12.11 9.02 -3.80
N PHE A 150 11.40 8.68 -4.87
CA PHE A 150 11.28 9.56 -6.03
C PHE A 150 10.61 10.89 -5.67
N LEU A 151 9.56 10.84 -4.88
CA LEU A 151 8.84 12.03 -4.40
C LEU A 151 9.51 12.76 -3.22
N SER A 152 10.77 12.46 -2.92
CA SER A 152 11.62 13.31 -2.10
C SER A 152 12.55 14.20 -2.94
N GLY A 153 12.49 14.11 -4.26
CA GLY A 153 13.35 14.87 -5.18
C GLY A 153 14.79 14.38 -5.30
N LYS A 154 15.26 13.47 -4.44
CA LYS A 154 16.68 13.07 -4.36
C LYS A 154 17.22 12.33 -5.59
N TYR A 155 16.33 11.79 -6.45
CA TYR A 155 16.73 11.10 -7.68
C TYR A 155 16.62 11.97 -8.95
N ARG A 156 16.23 13.23 -8.79
CA ARG A 156 16.18 14.20 -9.89
C ARG A 156 17.56 14.35 -10.52
N ASN A 157 17.61 14.75 -11.78
CA ASN A 157 18.84 14.90 -12.53
C ASN A 157 19.70 13.62 -12.56
N LYS A 158 19.07 12.44 -12.47
CA LYS A 158 19.73 11.12 -12.46
C LYS A 158 20.75 10.96 -11.32
N GLN A 159 20.51 11.61 -10.19
CA GLN A 159 21.33 11.45 -9.00
C GLN A 159 20.91 10.19 -8.23
N PHE A 160 21.88 9.43 -7.77
CA PHE A 160 21.67 8.23 -6.95
C PHE A 160 22.54 8.32 -5.69
N PRO A 161 22.08 9.03 -4.65
CA PRO A 161 22.87 9.20 -3.43
C PRO A 161 23.29 7.85 -2.84
N LYS A 162 24.53 7.78 -2.34
CA LYS A 162 25.10 6.57 -1.73
C LYS A 162 24.20 6.04 -0.60
N GLY A 163 23.97 4.73 -0.60
CA GLY A 163 23.08 4.05 0.34
C GLY A 163 21.58 4.20 0.05
N SER A 164 21.21 4.93 -1.01
CA SER A 164 19.81 5.04 -1.43
C SER A 164 19.30 3.75 -2.08
N ARG A 165 17.96 3.57 -2.12
CA ARG A 165 17.35 2.38 -2.74
C ARG A 165 17.72 2.23 -4.22
N MET A 166 17.73 3.31 -4.97
CA MET A 166 18.02 3.26 -6.40
C MET A 166 19.51 3.01 -6.68
N GLU A 167 20.40 3.41 -5.80
CA GLU A 167 21.83 3.09 -5.92
C GLU A 167 22.09 1.61 -5.67
N ARG A 168 21.40 0.99 -4.67
CA ARG A 168 21.61 -0.40 -4.30
C ARG A 168 20.85 -1.40 -5.15
N ASP A 169 19.60 -1.10 -5.48
CA ASP A 169 18.63 -2.08 -5.98
C ASP A 169 17.93 -1.58 -7.26
N TRP A 170 18.66 -0.91 -8.15
CA TRP A 170 18.10 -0.29 -9.37
C TRP A 170 17.22 -1.23 -10.18
N ASP A 171 17.66 -2.47 -10.39
CA ASP A 171 16.94 -3.43 -11.23
C ASP A 171 15.67 -4.00 -10.57
N PHE A 172 15.59 -3.94 -9.26
CA PHE A 172 14.39 -4.35 -8.52
C PHE A 172 13.27 -3.30 -8.65
N TRP A 173 13.59 -2.01 -8.70
CA TRP A 173 12.62 -0.92 -8.64
C TRP A 173 12.12 -0.46 -10.00
N THR A 174 11.88 -1.39 -10.94
CA THR A 174 11.40 -1.11 -12.32
C THR A 174 10.08 -0.33 -12.38
N ARG A 175 9.21 -0.47 -11.37
CA ARG A 175 7.95 0.28 -11.23
C ARG A 175 8.14 1.78 -11.38
N TYR A 176 9.22 2.34 -10.86
CA TYR A 176 9.47 3.78 -10.82
C TYR A 176 10.36 4.29 -11.97
N ARG A 177 10.63 3.44 -12.96
CA ARG A 177 11.46 3.75 -14.14
C ARG A 177 10.63 3.80 -15.43
N LYS A 178 9.35 4.06 -15.30
CA LYS A 178 8.43 4.13 -16.44
C LYS A 178 8.47 5.51 -17.10
N PRO A 179 8.00 5.61 -18.35
CA PRO A 179 7.81 6.90 -19.02
C PRO A 179 7.01 7.86 -18.15
N ASN A 180 7.31 9.15 -18.27
CA ASN A 180 6.65 10.26 -17.55
C ASN A 180 6.90 10.29 -16.02
N THR A 181 7.67 9.36 -15.44
CA THR A 181 7.95 9.36 -14.00
C THR A 181 8.78 10.58 -13.59
N ASN A 182 9.88 10.84 -14.29
CA ASN A 182 10.77 11.96 -13.96
C ASN A 182 10.11 13.29 -14.24
N GLU A 183 9.40 13.41 -15.36
CA GLU A 183 8.66 14.61 -15.75
C GLU A 183 7.61 14.97 -14.69
N ALA A 184 6.85 14.00 -14.22
CA ALA A 184 5.88 14.22 -13.15
C ALA A 184 6.56 14.62 -11.83
N VAL A 185 7.67 13.98 -11.46
CA VAL A 185 8.45 14.32 -10.26
C VAL A 185 8.97 15.74 -10.34
N ASP A 186 9.49 16.17 -11.49
CA ASP A 186 9.99 17.53 -11.68
C ASP A 186 8.88 18.58 -11.56
N GLU A 187 7.69 18.31 -12.08
CA GLU A 187 6.56 19.23 -11.93
C GLU A 187 6.05 19.29 -10.47
N TYR A 188 5.99 18.17 -9.74
CA TYR A 188 5.67 18.20 -8.30
C TYR A 188 6.74 18.94 -7.49
N PHE A 189 8.00 18.80 -7.86
CA PHE A 189 9.08 19.56 -7.24
C PHE A 189 8.90 21.07 -7.47
N ASN A 190 8.55 21.50 -8.68
CA ASN A 190 8.31 22.91 -8.97
C ASN A 190 7.15 23.49 -8.13
N ILE A 191 6.09 22.70 -7.85
CA ILE A 191 5.04 23.12 -6.91
C ILE A 191 5.64 23.32 -5.50
N SER A 192 6.45 22.38 -5.02
CA SER A 192 7.05 22.45 -3.69
C SER A 192 7.93 23.71 -3.52
N GLU A 193 8.73 24.04 -4.54
CA GLU A 193 9.54 25.27 -4.58
C GLU A 193 8.66 26.53 -4.62
N LYS A 194 7.64 26.55 -5.50
CA LYS A 194 6.73 27.69 -5.63
C LYS A 194 6.07 28.09 -4.33
N TYR A 195 5.66 27.10 -3.55
CA TYR A 195 4.96 27.32 -2.28
C TYR A 195 5.86 27.22 -1.04
N ASN A 196 7.17 27.04 -1.23
CA ASN A 196 8.16 26.89 -0.15
C ASN A 196 7.76 25.80 0.86
N ILE A 197 7.35 24.63 0.33
CA ILE A 197 6.99 23.43 1.11
C ILE A 197 7.99 22.33 0.80
N ASP A 198 8.50 21.60 1.81
CA ASP A 198 9.30 20.40 1.53
C ASP A 198 8.52 19.39 0.68
N MET A 199 9.12 18.90 -0.40
CA MET A 199 8.45 18.01 -1.36
C MET A 199 7.95 16.72 -0.69
N SER A 200 8.73 16.12 0.21
CA SER A 200 8.30 14.90 0.92
C SER A 200 7.10 15.18 1.81
N GLN A 201 7.10 16.31 2.51
CA GLN A 201 5.98 16.71 3.35
C GLN A 201 4.72 16.98 2.54
N MET A 202 4.84 17.67 1.41
CA MET A 202 3.71 17.91 0.48
C MET A 202 3.10 16.58 0.01
N CYS A 203 3.95 15.63 -0.41
CA CYS A 203 3.49 14.34 -0.93
C CYS A 203 2.83 13.46 0.15
N ILE A 204 3.37 13.45 1.36
CA ILE A 204 2.77 12.71 2.50
C ILE A 204 1.45 13.37 2.89
N LYS A 205 1.42 14.69 3.00
CA LYS A 205 0.20 15.45 3.35
C LYS A 205 -0.90 15.24 2.32
N PHE A 206 -0.57 15.24 1.03
CA PHE A 206 -1.53 14.92 -0.02
C PHE A 206 -2.19 13.56 0.19
N CYS A 207 -1.42 12.54 0.57
CA CYS A 207 -1.97 11.21 0.88
C CYS A 207 -2.88 11.25 2.13
N GLU A 208 -2.45 11.97 3.17
CA GLU A 208 -3.14 12.04 4.47
C GLU A 208 -4.54 12.64 4.37
N ILE A 209 -4.71 13.67 3.55
CA ILE A 209 -5.98 14.44 3.47
C ILE A 209 -7.07 13.78 2.64
N GLN A 210 -6.84 12.58 2.10
CA GLN A 210 -7.86 11.88 1.32
C GLN A 210 -8.94 11.28 2.22
N ASP A 211 -10.21 11.45 1.87
CA ASP A 211 -11.36 10.98 2.66
C ASP A 211 -11.38 9.46 2.93
N PHE A 212 -10.74 8.68 2.07
CA PHE A 212 -10.60 7.24 2.22
C PHE A 212 -9.38 6.82 3.07
N MET A 213 -8.52 7.77 3.47
CA MET A 213 -7.26 7.47 4.15
C MET A 213 -7.45 7.31 5.65
N SER A 214 -7.02 6.18 6.19
CA SER A 214 -6.94 5.98 7.64
C SER A 214 -5.55 6.26 8.19
N SER A 215 -4.50 5.90 7.44
CA SER A 215 -3.12 6.16 7.85
C SER A 215 -2.15 6.09 6.69
N VAL A 216 -1.12 6.93 6.72
CA VAL A 216 -0.02 6.92 5.75
C VAL A 216 1.19 6.21 6.36
N ILE A 217 1.62 5.12 5.74
CA ILE A 217 2.77 4.34 6.21
C ILE A 217 4.05 4.98 5.68
N ILE A 218 4.79 5.62 6.56
CA ILE A 218 6.07 6.25 6.26
C ILE A 218 7.25 5.31 6.56
N GLY A 219 8.40 5.58 5.93
CA GLY A 219 9.67 4.92 6.22
C GLY A 219 10.81 5.92 6.17
N ALA A 220 11.80 5.75 7.05
CA ALA A 220 12.99 6.58 7.12
C ALA A 220 14.22 5.73 7.42
N THR A 221 15.37 6.14 6.92
CA THR A 221 16.67 5.53 7.22
C THR A 221 17.55 6.43 8.08
N THR A 222 17.16 7.69 8.25
CA THR A 222 17.84 8.67 9.13
C THR A 222 16.80 9.37 10.02
N MET A 223 17.26 9.92 11.14
CA MET A 223 16.42 10.70 12.05
C MET A 223 15.89 11.98 11.39
N GLU A 224 16.66 12.59 10.51
CA GLU A 224 16.24 13.75 9.73
C GLU A 224 15.05 13.42 8.84
N GLN A 225 15.14 12.34 8.05
CA GLN A 225 14.00 11.87 7.23
C GLN A 225 12.76 11.55 8.09
N LEU A 226 12.95 10.91 9.23
CA LEU A 226 11.84 10.59 10.13
C LEU A 226 11.17 11.87 10.64
N LYS A 227 11.96 12.85 11.06
CA LYS A 227 11.45 14.17 11.52
C LYS A 227 10.69 14.87 10.40
N THR A 228 11.28 14.99 9.20
CA THR A 228 10.62 15.59 8.03
C THR A 228 9.29 14.91 7.73
N ASN A 229 9.26 13.57 7.71
CA ASN A 229 8.04 12.83 7.44
C ASN A 229 6.95 13.07 8.51
N ILE A 230 7.30 13.08 9.79
CA ILE A 230 6.35 13.34 10.89
C ILE A 230 5.84 14.79 10.82
N GLU A 231 6.69 15.75 10.51
CA GLU A 231 6.32 17.16 10.42
C GLU A 231 5.36 17.47 9.26
N SER A 232 5.16 16.55 8.32
CA SER A 232 4.15 16.68 7.25
C SER A 232 2.74 16.99 7.78
N VAL A 233 2.41 16.57 9.00
CA VAL A 233 1.11 16.85 9.63
C VAL A 233 0.86 18.36 9.80
N LYS A 234 1.92 19.17 9.87
CA LYS A 234 1.84 20.63 10.04
C LYS A 234 1.64 21.37 8.71
N VAL A 235 1.85 20.68 7.57
CA VAL A 235 1.67 21.27 6.24
C VAL A 235 0.20 21.49 5.96
N ASN A 236 -0.13 22.65 5.42
CA ASN A 236 -1.45 22.93 4.87
C ASN A 236 -1.35 22.95 3.33
N LEU A 237 -2.18 22.17 2.67
CA LEU A 237 -2.35 22.21 1.22
C LEU A 237 -3.69 22.88 0.94
N ASP A 238 -3.65 24.14 0.55
CA ASP A 238 -4.84 24.88 0.18
C ASP A 238 -5.39 24.38 -1.17
N LYS A 239 -6.54 24.92 -1.54
CA LYS A 239 -7.26 24.50 -2.75
C LYS A 239 -6.46 24.79 -4.03
N GLU A 240 -5.64 25.82 -4.06
CA GLU A 240 -4.81 26.18 -5.22
C GLU A 240 -3.73 25.13 -5.42
N ILE A 241 -3.00 24.76 -4.39
CA ILE A 241 -1.96 23.71 -4.40
C ILE A 241 -2.56 22.37 -4.85
N ILE A 242 -3.71 21.98 -4.31
CA ILE A 242 -4.40 20.74 -4.67
C ILE A 242 -4.81 20.76 -6.15
N ASN A 243 -5.29 21.89 -6.66
CA ASN A 243 -5.64 22.01 -8.06
C ASN A 243 -4.40 21.86 -8.96
N GLU A 244 -3.28 22.48 -8.66
CA GLU A 244 -2.04 22.33 -9.43
C GLU A 244 -1.54 20.87 -9.40
N ILE A 245 -1.57 20.21 -8.24
CA ILE A 245 -1.26 18.77 -8.14
C ILE A 245 -2.17 17.95 -9.05
N ASN A 246 -3.46 18.25 -9.09
CA ASN A 246 -4.41 17.53 -9.93
C ASN A 246 -4.20 17.77 -11.43
N GLU A 247 -3.74 18.95 -11.86
CA GLU A 247 -3.37 19.20 -13.27
C GLU A 247 -2.17 18.34 -13.69
N ILE A 248 -1.18 18.15 -12.81
CA ILE A 248 -0.07 17.22 -13.09
C ILE A 248 -0.59 15.79 -13.28
N GLN A 249 -1.51 15.33 -12.42
CA GLN A 249 -2.11 14.00 -12.54
C GLN A 249 -2.88 13.82 -13.86
N LYS A 250 -3.56 14.85 -14.35
CA LYS A 250 -4.22 14.81 -15.67
C LYS A 250 -3.22 14.69 -16.82
N LYS A 251 -2.10 15.38 -16.71
CA LYS A 251 -1.02 15.36 -17.71
C LYS A 251 -0.25 14.04 -17.69
N TYR A 252 0.00 13.46 -16.52
CA TYR A 252 0.75 12.24 -16.31
C TYR A 252 -0.02 11.23 -15.44
N PRO A 253 -1.08 10.60 -15.97
CA PRO A 253 -1.96 9.74 -15.18
C PRO A 253 -1.22 8.47 -14.71
N ASN A 254 -1.07 8.31 -13.40
CA ASN A 254 -0.49 7.13 -12.76
C ASN A 254 0.81 6.63 -13.40
N PRO A 255 1.88 7.42 -13.47
CA PRO A 255 3.11 6.99 -14.14
C PRO A 255 3.77 5.76 -13.48
N CYS A 256 3.45 5.47 -12.20
CA CYS A 256 4.02 4.33 -11.46
C CYS A 256 2.94 3.48 -10.75
N PRO A 257 1.98 2.92 -11.47
CA PRO A 257 0.87 2.16 -10.90
C PRO A 257 1.31 0.86 -10.23
#